data_336ec00939f952c2c29ff98eaa768dfb
#
_entry.id   336ec00939f952c2c29ff98eaa768dfb
#
_cell.length_a   1.000
_cell.length_b   1.000
_cell.length_c   1.000
_cell.angle_alpha   90.00
_cell.angle_beta   90.00
_cell.angle_gamma   90.00
#
_symmetry.space_group_name_H-M   'P 1'
#
loop_
_entity.id
_entity.type
_entity.pdbx_description
1 polymer ?
#
loop_
_entity_poly.entity_id
_entity_poly.type
_entity_poly.pdbx_seq_one_letter_code
_entity_poly.pdbx_strand_id
1 'polypeptide(L)'
;GVSNISFGLPRRPIVNSYFYAMAMQNGLTAGIINPSSEDMMKAYRSYNALMGFDENCTNYISTYAGTTETVTVQASQAAAAAGNAPKAAGVEMTLKYAIERGLKEEAHHITRDLIGTREPLDIIQEELIPALNVVGEGFEKGTVFLPQLLMSADAAKIAFAVIKDVLASSGQEEEKKEK
;
A
#
# COMPACT_ATOMS: atom_id res chain seq x y z
N GLY A 1 -1.08 -29.29 15.95
CA GLY A 1 -2.10 -28.55 16.72
C GLY A 1 -1.47 -27.56 17.68
N VAL A 2 -1.59 -26.25 17.38
CA VAL A 2 -0.96 -25.19 18.19
C VAL A 2 -1.55 -25.09 19.60
N SER A 3 -2.85 -25.30 19.74
CA SER A 3 -3.57 -25.12 21.02
C SER A 3 -3.25 -26.16 22.10
N ASN A 4 -2.52 -27.21 21.75
CA ASN A 4 -2.15 -28.27 22.69
C ASN A 4 -1.22 -27.77 23.82
N ILE A 5 -0.38 -26.79 23.52
CA ILE A 5 0.61 -26.22 24.45
C ILE A 5 -0.02 -25.61 25.71
N SER A 6 -1.25 -25.14 25.60
CA SER A 6 -1.96 -24.44 26.68
C SER A 6 -2.99 -25.29 27.41
N PHE A 7 -2.99 -26.63 27.18
CA PHE A 7 -3.98 -27.50 27.81
C PHE A 7 -3.95 -27.36 29.34
N GLY A 8 -5.12 -27.12 29.95
CA GLY A 8 -5.26 -26.90 31.37
C GLY A 8 -4.91 -25.48 31.88
N LEU A 9 -4.41 -24.59 31.04
CA LEU A 9 -4.11 -23.22 31.42
C LEU A 9 -5.33 -22.30 31.27
N PRO A 10 -5.48 -21.27 32.12
CA PRO A 10 -6.48 -20.23 31.93
C PRO A 10 -6.09 -19.31 30.78
N ARG A 11 -7.10 -18.66 30.15
CA ARG A 11 -6.90 -17.67 29.06
C ARG A 11 -6.02 -18.21 27.91
N ARG A 12 -6.27 -19.45 27.54
CA ARG A 12 -5.53 -20.19 26.49
C ARG A 12 -5.25 -19.42 25.19
N PRO A 13 -6.16 -18.58 24.66
CA PRO A 13 -5.89 -17.83 23.43
C PRO A 13 -4.62 -16.97 23.50
N ILE A 14 -4.34 -16.36 24.65
CA ILE A 14 -3.13 -15.55 24.87
C ILE A 14 -1.87 -16.41 24.69
N VAL A 15 -1.79 -17.52 25.41
CA VAL A 15 -0.63 -18.44 25.34
C VAL A 15 -0.46 -19.00 23.92
N ASN A 16 -1.58 -19.41 23.30
CA ASN A 16 -1.58 -19.99 21.97
C ASN A 16 -1.07 -19.01 20.89
N SER A 17 -1.47 -17.74 20.95
CA SER A 17 -1.07 -16.73 19.98
C SER A 17 0.43 -16.45 20.06
N TYR A 18 0.98 -16.27 21.26
CA TYR A 18 2.42 -16.09 21.47
C TYR A 18 3.22 -17.33 21.04
N PHE A 19 2.76 -18.52 21.45
CA PHE A 19 3.41 -19.77 21.04
C PHE A 19 3.42 -19.92 19.51
N TYR A 20 2.31 -19.57 18.86
CA TYR A 20 2.20 -19.65 17.39
C TYR A 20 3.19 -18.72 16.70
N ALA A 21 3.29 -17.46 17.14
CA ALA A 21 4.27 -16.53 16.61
C ALA A 21 5.73 -17.03 16.81
N MET A 22 6.05 -17.54 18.01
CA MET A 22 7.38 -18.12 18.28
C MET A 22 7.65 -19.37 17.45
N ALA A 23 6.66 -20.21 17.23
CA ALA A 23 6.78 -21.41 16.38
C ALA A 23 7.03 -21.06 14.92
N MET A 24 6.30 -20.07 14.36
CA MET A 24 6.55 -19.55 13.02
C MET A 24 7.97 -18.99 12.88
N GLN A 25 8.45 -18.24 13.87
CA GLN A 25 9.83 -17.73 13.91
C GLN A 25 10.87 -18.86 13.90
N ASN A 26 10.54 -20.00 14.47
CA ASN A 26 11.41 -21.20 14.47
C ASN A 26 11.13 -22.17 13.31
N GLY A 27 10.49 -21.70 12.24
CA GLY A 27 10.34 -22.46 11.00
C GLY A 27 9.07 -23.31 10.89
N LEU A 28 8.04 -23.08 11.69
CA LEU A 28 6.75 -23.71 11.50
C LEU A 28 6.12 -23.25 10.18
N THR A 29 5.99 -24.15 9.22
CA THR A 29 5.44 -23.87 7.89
C THR A 29 3.94 -24.11 7.76
N ALA A 30 3.37 -24.97 8.63
CA ALA A 30 1.95 -25.27 8.64
C ALA A 30 1.46 -25.52 10.08
N GLY A 31 0.35 -24.88 10.46
CA GLY A 31 -0.24 -25.00 11.79
C GLY A 31 -1.73 -25.32 11.72
N ILE A 32 -2.19 -26.27 12.54
CA ILE A 32 -3.62 -26.48 12.76
C ILE A 32 -4.06 -25.51 13.87
N ILE A 33 -4.80 -24.50 13.49
CA ILE A 33 -5.28 -23.43 14.35
C ILE A 33 -6.80 -23.24 14.18
N ASN A 34 -7.43 -22.54 15.13
CA ASN A 34 -8.81 -22.07 14.96
C ASN A 34 -8.78 -20.70 14.24
N PRO A 35 -9.24 -20.61 12.98
CA PRO A 35 -9.22 -19.33 12.23
C PRO A 35 -10.23 -18.32 12.76
N SER A 36 -11.22 -18.75 13.58
CA SER A 36 -12.15 -17.83 14.24
C SER A 36 -11.58 -17.23 15.54
N SER A 37 -10.40 -17.66 15.99
CA SER A 37 -9.72 -17.05 17.13
C SER A 37 -9.03 -15.77 16.70
N GLU A 38 -9.53 -14.65 17.21
CA GLU A 38 -8.97 -13.33 16.89
C GLU A 38 -7.51 -13.22 17.29
N ASP A 39 -7.14 -13.69 18.49
CA ASP A 39 -5.75 -13.65 18.98
C ASP A 39 -4.80 -14.45 18.08
N MET A 40 -5.25 -15.60 17.57
CA MET A 40 -4.46 -16.41 16.65
C MET A 40 -4.25 -15.71 15.31
N MET A 41 -5.30 -15.09 14.78
CA MET A 41 -5.23 -14.37 13.51
C MET A 41 -4.47 -13.05 13.63
N LYS A 42 -4.55 -12.37 14.77
CA LYS A 42 -3.70 -11.21 15.09
C LYS A 42 -2.22 -11.61 15.08
N ALA A 43 -1.85 -12.69 15.76
CA ALA A 43 -0.48 -13.20 15.77
C ALA A 43 0.04 -13.53 14.37
N TYR A 44 -0.78 -14.21 13.57
CA TYR A 44 -0.43 -14.59 12.18
C TYR A 44 -0.19 -13.36 11.29
N ARG A 45 -1.13 -12.41 11.28
CA ARG A 45 -1.02 -11.23 10.43
C ARG A 45 0.13 -10.31 10.86
N SER A 46 0.30 -10.12 12.18
CA SER A 46 1.42 -9.34 12.71
C SER A 46 2.77 -9.96 12.35
N TYR A 47 2.88 -11.30 12.47
CA TYR A 47 4.10 -12.01 12.08
C TYR A 47 4.43 -11.82 10.61
N ASN A 48 3.45 -11.99 9.72
CA ASN A 48 3.67 -11.81 8.29
C ASN A 48 4.09 -10.37 7.92
N ALA A 49 3.48 -9.38 8.56
CA ALA A 49 3.87 -7.98 8.37
C ALA A 49 5.30 -7.70 8.83
N LEU A 50 5.66 -8.17 10.04
CA LEU A 50 6.99 -7.97 10.62
C LEU A 50 8.10 -8.69 9.86
N MET A 51 7.81 -9.86 9.30
CA MET A 51 8.77 -10.66 8.53
C MET A 51 8.83 -10.29 7.04
N GLY A 52 8.02 -9.33 6.59
CA GLY A 52 7.98 -8.90 5.20
C GLY A 52 7.27 -9.86 4.24
N PHE A 53 6.51 -10.85 4.77
CA PHE A 53 5.69 -11.75 3.96
C PHE A 53 4.37 -11.10 3.52
N ASP A 54 3.95 -10.03 4.19
CA ASP A 54 2.83 -9.18 3.80
C ASP A 54 3.39 -7.90 3.18
N GLU A 55 3.47 -7.89 1.86
CA GLU A 55 4.06 -6.79 1.11
C GLU A 55 3.35 -5.47 1.43
N ASN A 56 4.14 -4.47 1.85
CA ASN A 56 3.66 -3.15 2.27
C ASN A 56 2.59 -3.19 3.39
N CYS A 57 2.55 -4.26 4.17
CA CYS A 57 1.55 -4.49 5.23
C CYS A 57 0.10 -4.43 4.73
N THR A 58 -0.15 -4.78 3.49
CA THR A 58 -1.44 -4.59 2.81
C THR A 58 -2.57 -5.37 3.50
N ASN A 59 -2.34 -6.66 3.80
CA ASN A 59 -3.35 -7.49 4.47
C ASN A 59 -3.57 -7.07 5.91
N TYR A 60 -2.51 -6.66 6.62
CA TYR A 60 -2.58 -6.14 7.97
C TYR A 60 -3.42 -4.86 8.03
N ILE A 61 -3.11 -3.89 7.18
CA ILE A 61 -3.82 -2.61 7.09
C ILE A 61 -5.29 -2.83 6.72
N SER A 62 -5.58 -3.62 5.68
CA SER A 62 -6.97 -3.87 5.24
C SER A 62 -7.83 -4.54 6.32
N THR A 63 -7.22 -5.34 7.19
CA THR A 63 -7.93 -6.03 8.27
C THR A 63 -8.19 -5.11 9.46
N TYR A 64 -7.24 -4.23 9.81
CA TYR A 64 -7.29 -3.51 11.09
C TYR A 64 -7.53 -2.01 10.97
N ALA A 65 -7.42 -1.40 9.78
CA ALA A 65 -7.63 0.04 9.59
C ALA A 65 -9.05 0.53 9.93
N GLY A 66 -10.04 -0.38 9.95
CA GLY A 66 -11.42 -0.06 10.31
C GLY A 66 -11.85 -0.52 11.71
N THR A 67 -10.99 -1.21 12.44
CA THR A 67 -11.29 -1.70 13.80
C THR A 67 -10.84 -0.66 14.82
N THR A 68 -11.78 0.15 15.26
CA THR A 68 -11.61 1.10 16.37
C THR A 68 -11.47 0.32 17.69
N GLU A 69 -10.28 -0.15 18.03
CA GLU A 69 -9.93 -0.19 19.44
C GLU A 69 -9.65 1.25 19.83
N THR A 70 -10.47 1.78 20.73
CA THR A 70 -10.46 3.15 21.23
C THR A 70 -9.07 3.57 21.72
N VAL A 71 -8.25 4.05 20.81
CA VAL A 71 -7.32 5.10 21.08
C VAL A 71 -7.91 6.31 20.35
N THR A 72 -8.40 7.27 21.12
CA THR A 72 -9.01 8.50 20.65
C THR A 72 -8.08 9.25 19.71
N VAL A 73 -8.15 8.91 18.43
CA VAL A 73 -7.82 9.80 17.32
C VAL A 73 -8.99 9.62 16.36
N GLN A 74 -9.81 10.67 16.25
CA GLN A 74 -10.93 10.72 15.32
C GLN A 74 -10.37 10.52 13.90
N ALA A 75 -10.62 9.37 13.33
CA ALA A 75 -10.39 9.13 11.91
C ALA A 75 -11.70 8.65 11.29
N SER A 76 -12.27 9.52 10.51
CA SER A 76 -13.45 9.30 9.70
C SER A 76 -13.23 8.18 8.68
N GLN A 77 -14.29 7.42 8.48
CA GLN A 77 -14.45 6.33 7.53
C GLN A 77 -13.99 6.70 6.11
N ALA A 78 -12.93 6.10 5.64
CA ALA A 78 -12.70 5.73 4.24
C ALA A 78 -11.36 4.98 4.09
N ALA A 79 -11.32 3.72 4.44
CA ALA A 79 -10.19 2.87 4.04
C ALA A 79 -10.70 1.46 3.72
N ALA A 80 -11.25 1.32 2.55
CA ALA A 80 -11.33 0.03 1.89
C ALA A 80 -10.46 0.09 0.64
N ALA A 81 -9.59 -0.91 0.53
CA ALA A 81 -8.85 -1.28 -0.66
C ALA A 81 -7.50 -0.58 -0.93
N ALA A 82 -6.46 -1.09 -0.31
CA ALA A 82 -5.15 -1.10 -0.92
C ALA A 82 -4.61 -2.54 -0.84
N GLY A 83 -4.51 -3.18 -1.97
CA GLY A 83 -3.91 -4.50 -2.13
C GLY A 83 -4.83 -5.51 -2.80
N ASN A 84 -4.65 -5.72 -4.11
CA ASN A 84 -5.30 -6.76 -4.92
C ASN A 84 -6.83 -6.78 -4.88
N ALA A 85 -7.48 -5.65 -5.13
CA ALA A 85 -8.85 -5.68 -5.60
C ALA A 85 -8.84 -6.14 -7.08
N PRO A 86 -9.71 -7.10 -7.47
CA PRO A 86 -9.93 -7.40 -8.86
C PRO A 86 -10.28 -6.09 -9.58
N LYS A 87 -9.83 -5.92 -10.84
CA LYS A 87 -10.22 -4.80 -11.70
C LYS A 87 -11.70 -4.51 -11.47
N ALA A 88 -12.02 -3.47 -10.72
CA ALA A 88 -13.39 -2.98 -10.62
C ALA A 88 -13.74 -2.48 -12.00
N ALA A 89 -14.59 -3.21 -12.68
CA ALA A 89 -15.13 -2.82 -13.97
C ALA A 89 -15.84 -1.46 -13.79
N GLY A 90 -15.23 -0.38 -14.33
CA GLY A 90 -15.83 0.95 -14.35
C GLY A 90 -15.03 2.10 -13.74
N VAL A 91 -13.88 1.86 -13.14
CA VAL A 91 -12.99 2.97 -12.70
C VAL A 91 -12.05 3.31 -13.86
N GLU A 92 -12.15 4.52 -14.37
CA GLU A 92 -11.22 5.04 -15.36
C GLU A 92 -9.81 5.07 -14.77
N MET A 93 -8.87 4.31 -15.37
CA MET A 93 -7.50 4.19 -14.89
C MET A 93 -6.72 5.45 -15.26
N THR A 94 -6.80 6.48 -14.43
CA THR A 94 -6.07 7.74 -14.58
C THR A 94 -4.69 7.66 -13.91
N LEU A 95 -3.76 8.54 -14.32
CA LEU A 95 -2.45 8.65 -13.68
C LEU A 95 -2.60 9.01 -12.19
N LYS A 96 -3.51 9.92 -11.87
CA LYS A 96 -3.86 10.28 -10.51
C LYS A 96 -4.27 9.06 -9.69
N TYR A 97 -5.18 8.24 -10.20
CA TYR A 97 -5.61 7.00 -9.52
C TYR A 97 -4.46 6.01 -9.33
N ALA A 98 -3.61 5.82 -10.34
CA ALA A 98 -2.45 4.93 -10.25
C ALA A 98 -1.46 5.39 -9.17
N ILE A 99 -1.21 6.70 -9.04
CA ILE A 99 -0.34 7.26 -8.00
C ILE A 99 -0.97 7.11 -6.62
N GLU A 100 -2.24 7.46 -6.44
CA GLU A 100 -2.95 7.33 -5.15
C GLU A 100 -2.94 5.89 -4.62
N ARG A 101 -2.95 4.91 -5.52
CA ARG A 101 -2.90 3.47 -5.19
C ARG A 101 -1.50 2.88 -5.17
N GLY A 102 -0.49 3.64 -5.55
CA GLY A 102 0.90 3.18 -5.62
C GLY A 102 1.17 2.14 -6.71
N LEU A 103 0.39 2.17 -7.79
CA LEU A 103 0.49 1.24 -8.92
C LEU A 103 1.60 1.69 -9.87
N LYS A 104 2.81 1.16 -9.67
CA LYS A 104 4.05 1.60 -10.35
C LYS A 104 4.01 1.35 -11.85
N GLU A 105 3.60 0.17 -12.27
CA GLU A 105 3.56 -0.23 -13.68
C GLU A 105 2.53 0.58 -14.45
N GLU A 106 1.34 0.73 -13.88
CA GLU A 106 0.25 1.52 -14.45
C GLU A 106 0.64 3.00 -14.54
N ALA A 107 1.25 3.56 -13.49
CA ALA A 107 1.74 4.94 -13.49
C ALA A 107 2.76 5.16 -14.61
N HIS A 108 3.68 4.22 -14.84
CA HIS A 108 4.65 4.28 -15.92
C HIS A 108 3.97 4.26 -17.30
N HIS A 109 3.05 3.30 -17.53
CA HIS A 109 2.38 3.15 -18.83
C HIS A 109 1.50 4.35 -19.15
N ILE A 110 0.64 4.76 -18.22
CA ILE A 110 -0.26 5.91 -18.41
C ILE A 110 0.52 7.19 -18.65
N THR A 111 1.63 7.40 -17.93
CA THR A 111 2.47 8.60 -18.15
C THR A 111 3.05 8.62 -19.56
N ARG A 112 3.50 7.49 -20.09
CA ARG A 112 4.00 7.39 -21.47
C ARG A 112 2.91 7.72 -22.49
N ASP A 113 1.71 7.23 -22.29
CA ASP A 113 0.58 7.48 -23.19
C ASP A 113 0.16 8.97 -23.15
N LEU A 114 0.15 9.59 -21.96
CA LEU A 114 -0.17 11.00 -21.78
C LEU A 114 0.84 11.94 -22.44
N ILE A 115 2.13 11.64 -22.36
CA ILE A 115 3.19 12.45 -22.99
C ILE A 115 3.01 12.55 -24.50
N GLY A 116 2.42 11.56 -25.14
CA GLY A 116 2.11 11.62 -26.59
C GLY A 116 0.96 12.59 -26.95
N THR A 117 0.19 13.06 -25.99
CA THR A 117 -1.03 13.83 -26.20
C THR A 117 -1.13 15.13 -25.41
N ARG A 118 -0.32 15.31 -24.35
CA ARG A 118 -0.37 16.47 -23.44
C ARG A 118 1.05 16.98 -23.17
N GLU A 119 1.14 18.27 -22.84
CA GLU A 119 2.40 18.88 -22.44
C GLU A 119 2.90 18.28 -21.10
N PRO A 120 4.21 17.98 -21.00
CA PRO A 120 4.79 17.35 -19.81
C PRO A 120 4.54 18.12 -18.51
N LEU A 121 4.54 19.46 -18.54
CA LEU A 121 4.28 20.31 -17.37
C LEU A 121 2.83 20.23 -16.92
N ASP A 122 1.89 20.12 -17.84
CA ASP A 122 0.45 20.00 -17.52
C ASP A 122 0.18 18.68 -16.82
N ILE A 123 0.84 17.59 -17.23
CA ILE A 123 0.73 16.28 -16.57
C ILE A 123 1.18 16.37 -15.10
N ILE A 124 2.27 17.09 -14.82
CA ILE A 124 2.75 17.30 -13.45
C ILE A 124 1.72 18.08 -12.64
N GLN A 125 1.19 19.18 -13.18
CA GLN A 125 0.31 20.09 -12.44
C GLN A 125 -1.09 19.53 -12.25
N GLU A 126 -1.63 18.79 -13.22
CA GLU A 126 -3.01 18.33 -13.21
C GLU A 126 -3.18 16.90 -12.69
N GLU A 127 -2.13 16.08 -12.73
CA GLU A 127 -2.20 14.68 -12.32
C GLU A 127 -1.29 14.37 -11.11
N LEU A 128 0.04 14.65 -11.20
CA LEU A 128 0.98 14.26 -10.15
C LEU A 128 0.75 15.03 -8.85
N ILE A 129 0.74 16.36 -8.93
CA ILE A 129 0.61 17.21 -7.74
C ILE A 129 -0.71 16.96 -7.02
N PRO A 130 -1.88 16.94 -7.70
CA PRO A 130 -3.14 16.64 -7.04
C PRO A 130 -3.20 15.24 -6.41
N ALA A 131 -2.60 14.22 -7.06
CA ALA A 131 -2.53 12.87 -6.49
C ALA A 131 -1.73 12.84 -5.19
N LEU A 132 -0.54 13.46 -5.18
CA LEU A 132 0.31 13.52 -4.00
C LEU A 132 -0.33 14.33 -2.85
N ASN A 133 -1.07 15.40 -3.17
CA ASN A 133 -1.81 16.16 -2.17
C ASN A 133 -2.89 15.31 -1.49
N VAL A 134 -3.67 14.54 -2.26
CA VAL A 134 -4.69 13.64 -1.71
C VAL A 134 -4.07 12.60 -0.78
N VAL A 135 -2.94 12.01 -1.17
CA VAL A 135 -2.23 11.03 -0.35
C VAL A 135 -1.64 11.67 0.91
N GLY A 136 -1.05 12.87 0.79
CA GLY A 136 -0.50 13.63 1.91
C GLY A 136 -1.57 14.01 2.93
N GLU A 137 -2.71 14.57 2.47
CA GLU A 137 -3.85 14.85 3.34
C GLU A 137 -4.41 13.59 4.01
N GLY A 138 -4.48 12.48 3.27
CA GLY A 138 -4.91 11.19 3.80
C GLY A 138 -3.97 10.70 4.92
N PHE A 139 -2.66 10.91 4.77
CA PHE A 139 -1.68 10.58 5.79
C PHE A 139 -1.83 11.47 7.03
N GLU A 140 -2.00 12.78 6.87
CA GLU A 140 -2.25 13.71 7.98
C GLU A 140 -3.55 13.39 8.73
N LYS A 141 -4.59 12.98 8.02
CA LYS A 141 -5.89 12.57 8.58
C LYS A 141 -5.88 11.14 9.16
N GLY A 142 -4.77 10.39 9.01
CA GLY A 142 -4.66 9.00 9.47
C GLY A 142 -5.49 7.98 8.64
N THR A 143 -5.93 8.34 7.44
CA THR A 143 -6.63 7.45 6.51
C THR A 143 -5.70 6.75 5.52
N VAL A 144 -4.48 7.27 5.34
CA VAL A 144 -3.39 6.66 4.59
C VAL A 144 -2.25 6.35 5.57
N PHE A 145 -1.71 5.15 5.50
CA PHE A 145 -0.61 4.71 6.38
C PHE A 145 0.74 4.83 5.68
N LEU A 146 1.82 4.85 6.47
CA LEU A 146 3.17 5.05 5.95
C LEU A 146 3.55 4.14 4.78
N PRO A 147 3.27 2.82 4.80
CA PRO A 147 3.58 1.95 3.66
C PRO A 147 2.85 2.38 2.38
N GLN A 148 1.59 2.80 2.48
CA GLN A 148 0.79 3.29 1.35
C GLN A 148 1.34 4.62 0.81
N LEU A 149 1.73 5.54 1.71
CA LEU A 149 2.38 6.80 1.34
C LEU A 149 3.68 6.54 0.55
N LEU A 150 4.50 5.58 0.99
CA LEU A 150 5.74 5.22 0.30
C LEU A 150 5.47 4.60 -1.08
N MET A 151 4.45 3.75 -1.21
CA MET A 151 4.05 3.17 -2.50
C MET A 151 3.61 4.26 -3.48
N SER A 152 2.79 5.21 -3.03
CA SER A 152 2.34 6.34 -3.84
C SER A 152 3.50 7.25 -4.27
N ALA A 153 4.43 7.53 -3.36
CA ALA A 153 5.64 8.30 -3.66
C ALA A 153 6.53 7.61 -4.70
N ASP A 154 6.67 6.27 -4.62
CA ASP A 154 7.41 5.50 -5.60
C ASP A 154 6.74 5.51 -6.98
N ALA A 155 5.41 5.38 -7.05
CA ALA A 155 4.66 5.48 -8.31
C ALA A 155 4.80 6.86 -8.95
N ALA A 156 4.69 7.93 -8.14
CA ALA A 156 4.89 9.31 -8.60
C ALA A 156 6.33 9.55 -9.10
N LYS A 157 7.34 8.99 -8.42
CA LYS A 157 8.74 9.07 -8.83
C LYS A 157 8.98 8.42 -10.19
N ILE A 158 8.35 7.27 -10.46
CA ILE A 158 8.44 6.60 -11.76
C ILE A 158 7.79 7.46 -12.85
N ALA A 159 6.59 7.97 -12.61
CA ALA A 159 5.91 8.88 -13.54
C ALA A 159 6.75 10.13 -13.84
N PHE A 160 7.31 10.75 -12.80
CA PHE A 160 8.18 11.92 -12.95
C PHE A 160 9.47 11.63 -13.73
N ALA A 161 10.08 10.44 -13.55
CA ALA A 161 11.27 10.05 -14.31
C ALA A 161 10.97 9.98 -15.82
N VAL A 162 9.83 9.40 -16.21
CA VAL A 162 9.39 9.35 -17.62
C VAL A 162 9.20 10.75 -18.20
N ILE A 163 8.57 11.65 -17.45
CA ILE A 163 8.36 13.05 -17.87
C ILE A 163 9.71 13.79 -18.04
N LYS A 164 10.61 13.61 -17.08
CA LYS A 164 11.95 14.24 -17.08
C LYS A 164 12.78 13.81 -18.27
N ASP A 165 12.75 12.54 -18.64
CA ASP A 165 13.51 12.02 -19.79
C ASP A 165 13.04 12.66 -21.10
N VAL A 166 11.76 12.94 -21.25
CA VAL A 166 11.20 13.63 -22.42
C VAL A 166 11.56 15.11 -22.44
N LEU A 167 11.46 15.80 -21.28
CA LEU A 167 11.89 17.20 -21.18
C LEU A 167 13.38 17.38 -21.48
N ALA A 168 14.22 16.45 -21.04
CA ALA A 168 15.66 16.47 -21.35
C ALA A 168 15.92 16.26 -22.84
N SER A 169 15.13 15.44 -23.51
CA SER A 169 15.25 15.17 -24.95
C SER A 169 14.78 16.36 -25.79
N SER A 170 13.70 17.02 -25.41
CA SER A 170 13.16 18.20 -26.11
C SER A 170 14.04 19.44 -25.95
N GLY A 171 14.64 19.66 -24.77
CA GLY A 171 15.59 20.76 -24.54
C GLY A 171 16.88 20.65 -25.36
N GLN A 172 17.30 19.45 -25.74
CA GLN A 172 18.47 19.25 -26.60
C GLN A 172 18.17 19.52 -28.09
N GLU A 173 16.91 19.45 -28.52
CA GLU A 173 16.53 19.78 -29.91
C GLU A 173 16.44 21.29 -30.14
N GLU A 174 16.11 22.08 -29.13
CA GLU A 174 16.11 23.55 -29.26
C GLU A 174 17.53 24.13 -29.34
N GLU A 175 18.50 23.63 -28.57
CA GLU A 175 19.92 24.06 -28.68
C GLU A 175 20.57 23.68 -30.00
N LYS A 176 20.07 22.65 -30.71
CA LYS A 176 20.59 22.26 -32.03
C LYS A 176 19.99 23.07 -33.18
N LYS A 177 18.87 23.77 -32.96
CA LYS A 177 18.24 24.62 -34.00
C LYS A 177 18.73 26.07 -33.99
N GLU A 178 19.46 26.50 -32.95
CA GLU A 178 20.06 27.84 -32.85
C GLU A 178 21.56 27.90 -33.23
N LYS A 179 22.11 26.85 -33.80
CA LYS A 179 23.46 26.82 -34.40
C LYS A 179 23.35 26.50 -35.87
#